data_1ceb5b68afef5b33cb7d8783f7c9eace
#
_entry.id   1ceb5b68afef5b33cb7d8783f7c9eace
#
_cell.length_a   1.000
_cell.length_b   1.000
_cell.length_c   1.000
_cell.angle_alpha   90.00
_cell.angle_beta   90.00
_cell.angle_gamma   90.00
#
_symmetry.space_group_name_H-M   'P 1'
#
loop_
_entity.id
_entity.type
_entity.pdbx_description
1 polymer ?
#
loop_
_entity_poly.entity_id
_entity_poly.type
_entity_poly.pdbx_seq_one_letter_code
_entity_poly.pdbx_strand_id
1 'polypeptide(L)'
;MHELTNLDLVIIVLYMIGMLFVGVWFVKRIKNTGDYYVAGRTLGPFVLTATVCASIIGGSAMMGRAGIAYTTGFKAVMTAIPYLIGMFIFSAIAGRIQEVGFTRNINSIPELFNYRFNSTARCILAFMIVFTMMGTVAAQVTATATIIKMLGNEFGISYEAGALAATLIFIIYTAASGLFGVVYTDVLQFFMLIIFVYILIPFSSIRYLGGFSSFWQNLDKSYLVPHINGSILGDIVTYLVFTLALSLIHISEP
;
A
#
# COMPACT_ATOMS: atom_id res chain seq x y z
N MET A 1 -11.14 -5.89 -25.78
CA MET A 1 -10.06 -5.39 -24.91
C MET A 1 -9.21 -4.50 -25.77
N HIS A 2 -8.84 -3.30 -25.32
CA HIS A 2 -7.89 -2.47 -26.06
C HIS A 2 -6.54 -3.19 -26.02
N GLU A 3 -5.99 -3.48 -27.17
CA GLU A 3 -4.64 -4.03 -27.31
C GLU A 3 -3.65 -2.97 -26.82
N LEU A 4 -2.63 -3.41 -26.07
CA LEU A 4 -1.55 -2.52 -25.65
C LEU A 4 -0.86 -1.96 -26.89
N THR A 5 -0.79 -0.66 -26.98
CA THR A 5 -0.01 -0.01 -28.03
C THR A 5 1.47 0.02 -27.63
N ASN A 6 2.34 0.11 -28.65
CA ASN A 6 3.78 0.33 -28.41
C ASN A 6 4.03 1.56 -27.52
N LEU A 7 3.14 2.55 -27.56
CA LEU A 7 3.21 3.75 -26.72
C LEU A 7 3.02 3.41 -25.24
N ASP A 8 2.07 2.54 -24.90
CA ASP A 8 1.80 2.13 -23.52
C ASP A 8 3.01 1.40 -22.92
N LEU A 9 3.64 0.52 -23.71
CA LEU A 9 4.87 -0.16 -23.31
C LEU A 9 6.02 0.83 -23.04
N VAL A 10 6.20 1.80 -23.92
CA VAL A 10 7.24 2.83 -23.75
C VAL A 10 6.99 3.62 -22.48
N ILE A 11 5.74 4.00 -22.18
CA ILE A 11 5.39 4.74 -20.96
C ILE A 11 5.70 3.89 -19.72
N ILE A 12 5.34 2.60 -19.71
CA ILE A 12 5.62 1.69 -18.60
C ILE A 12 7.11 1.57 -18.36
N VAL A 13 7.88 1.33 -19.42
CA VAL A 13 9.35 1.19 -19.34
C VAL A 13 10.00 2.48 -18.85
N LEU A 14 9.60 3.64 -19.37
CA LEU A 14 10.11 4.94 -18.93
C LEU A 14 9.79 5.21 -17.47
N TYR A 15 8.58 4.86 -17.02
CA TYR A 15 8.20 4.95 -15.61
C TYR A 15 9.10 4.07 -14.73
N MET A 16 9.30 2.80 -15.09
CA MET A 16 10.16 1.87 -14.36
C MET A 16 11.61 2.38 -14.26
N ILE A 17 12.16 2.86 -15.38
CA ILE A 17 13.51 3.45 -15.42
C ILE A 17 13.57 4.72 -14.52
N GLY A 18 12.55 5.57 -14.60
CA GLY A 18 12.46 6.77 -13.76
C GLY A 18 12.45 6.44 -12.27
N MET A 19 11.69 5.43 -11.86
CA MET A 19 11.64 4.96 -10.47
C MET A 19 13.00 4.42 -10.00
N LEU A 20 13.65 3.59 -10.81
CA LEU A 20 14.99 3.09 -10.51
C LEU A 20 16.01 4.23 -10.41
N PHE A 21 15.94 5.20 -11.31
CA PHE A 21 16.82 6.37 -11.29
C PHE A 21 16.66 7.20 -10.01
N VAL A 22 15.42 7.47 -9.59
CA VAL A 22 15.14 8.16 -8.33
C VAL A 22 15.70 7.36 -7.16
N GLY A 23 15.44 6.05 -7.10
CA GLY A 23 16.00 5.18 -6.07
C GLY A 23 17.52 5.29 -5.97
N VAL A 24 18.23 5.11 -7.08
CA VAL A 24 19.69 5.19 -7.14
C VAL A 24 20.22 6.58 -6.79
N TRP A 25 19.52 7.64 -7.17
CA TRP A 25 19.89 9.00 -6.83
C TRP A 25 19.98 9.22 -5.31
N PHE A 26 19.03 8.66 -4.56
CA PHE A 26 18.97 8.79 -3.10
C PHE A 26 19.97 7.92 -2.35
N VAL A 27 20.58 6.90 -2.97
CA VAL A 27 21.68 6.11 -2.37
C VAL A 27 22.79 7.01 -1.83
N LYS A 28 23.10 8.10 -2.54
CA LYS A 28 24.14 9.05 -2.13
C LYS A 28 23.81 9.81 -0.83
N ARG A 29 22.58 9.80 -0.38
CA ARG A 29 22.14 10.45 0.88
C ARG A 29 22.27 9.54 2.10
N ILE A 30 22.43 8.24 1.90
CA ILE A 30 22.57 7.26 2.98
C ILE A 30 23.99 7.28 3.48
N LYS A 31 24.21 7.82 4.69
CA LYS A 31 25.52 7.91 5.31
C LYS A 31 25.70 6.95 6.50
N ASN A 32 24.60 6.56 7.12
CA ASN A 32 24.58 5.71 8.30
C ASN A 32 23.33 4.82 8.32
N THR A 33 23.28 3.91 9.29
CA THR A 33 22.17 2.97 9.48
C THR A 33 20.84 3.68 9.77
N GLY A 34 20.88 4.80 10.48
CA GLY A 34 19.69 5.61 10.75
C GLY A 34 19.10 6.23 9.47
N ASP A 35 19.95 6.68 8.53
CA ASP A 35 19.47 7.18 7.24
C ASP A 35 18.80 6.07 6.44
N TYR A 36 19.37 4.86 6.49
CA TYR A 36 18.84 3.72 5.75
C TYR A 36 17.47 3.25 6.24
N TYR A 37 17.28 3.11 7.56
CA TYR A 37 16.06 2.54 8.14
C TYR A 37 15.00 3.58 8.50
N VAL A 38 15.37 4.80 8.89
CA VAL A 38 14.43 5.81 9.38
C VAL A 38 14.56 7.16 8.66
N ALA A 39 15.17 7.18 7.48
CA ALA A 39 15.42 8.38 6.67
C ALA A 39 15.97 9.56 7.52
N GLY A 40 16.86 9.26 8.47
CA GLY A 40 17.44 10.24 9.38
C GLY A 40 16.42 10.96 10.27
N ARG A 41 15.16 10.49 10.35
CA ARG A 41 14.04 11.15 11.04
C ARG A 41 13.79 12.59 10.57
N THR A 42 14.02 12.88 9.29
CA THR A 42 13.94 14.23 8.70
C THR A 42 12.71 14.43 7.83
N LEU A 43 11.82 13.43 7.75
CA LEU A 43 10.65 13.48 6.89
C LEU A 43 9.61 14.47 7.41
N GLY A 44 9.17 15.37 6.54
CA GLY A 44 8.10 16.31 6.85
C GLY A 44 6.71 15.64 6.83
N PRO A 45 5.69 16.25 7.47
CA PRO A 45 4.36 15.66 7.60
C PRO A 45 3.70 15.31 6.25
N PHE A 46 3.90 16.14 5.24
CA PHE A 46 3.35 15.89 3.90
C PHE A 46 3.98 14.64 3.26
N VAL A 47 5.30 14.53 3.32
CA VAL A 47 6.05 13.40 2.76
C VAL A 47 5.67 12.10 3.47
N LEU A 48 5.56 12.15 4.81
CA LEU A 48 5.13 11.02 5.62
C LEU A 48 3.71 10.60 5.28
N THR A 49 2.78 11.55 5.11
CA THR A 49 1.41 11.24 4.70
C THR A 49 1.37 10.61 3.30
N ALA A 50 2.12 11.15 2.36
CA ALA A 50 2.16 10.65 0.99
C ALA A 50 2.70 9.21 0.93
N THR A 51 3.79 8.89 1.65
CA THR A 51 4.36 7.53 1.67
C THR A 51 3.41 6.55 2.34
N VAL A 52 2.78 6.90 3.47
CA VAL A 52 1.78 6.05 4.12
C VAL A 52 0.60 5.77 3.19
N CYS A 53 0.06 6.81 2.52
CA CYS A 53 -1.03 6.62 1.57
C CYS A 53 -0.63 5.73 0.38
N ALA A 54 0.55 5.95 -0.20
CA ALA A 54 1.05 5.15 -1.32
C ALA A 54 1.27 3.68 -0.92
N SER A 55 1.83 3.44 0.26
CA SER A 55 2.05 2.08 0.79
C SER A 55 0.73 1.32 1.04
N ILE A 56 -0.30 2.01 1.56
CA ILE A 56 -1.60 1.40 1.84
C ILE A 56 -2.39 1.12 0.55
N ILE A 57 -2.29 2.00 -0.45
CA ILE A 57 -3.05 1.92 -1.70
C ILE A 57 -2.18 1.25 -2.79
N GLY A 58 -1.52 0.16 -2.44
CA GLY A 58 -0.73 -0.63 -3.38
C GLY A 58 -1.59 -1.45 -4.35
N GLY A 59 -0.94 -2.06 -5.34
CA GLY A 59 -1.62 -2.83 -6.40
C GLY A 59 -2.54 -3.94 -5.89
N SER A 60 -2.10 -4.70 -4.87
CA SER A 60 -2.91 -5.76 -4.25
C SER A 60 -4.16 -5.21 -3.56
N ALA A 61 -4.04 -4.08 -2.86
CA ALA A 61 -5.18 -3.44 -2.20
C ALA A 61 -6.18 -2.91 -3.22
N MET A 62 -5.70 -2.33 -4.33
CA MET A 62 -6.56 -1.83 -5.41
C MET A 62 -7.33 -2.96 -6.10
N MET A 63 -6.63 -4.01 -6.54
CA MET A 63 -7.27 -5.16 -7.20
C MET A 63 -8.23 -5.88 -6.25
N GLY A 64 -7.81 -6.13 -5.01
CA GLY A 64 -8.62 -6.80 -4.00
C GLY A 64 -9.89 -6.01 -3.68
N ARG A 65 -9.80 -4.71 -3.45
CA ARG A 65 -10.98 -3.86 -3.15
C ARG A 65 -11.89 -3.71 -4.35
N ALA A 66 -11.36 -3.59 -5.57
CA ALA A 66 -12.17 -3.57 -6.78
C ALA A 66 -12.93 -4.90 -6.96
N GLY A 67 -12.29 -6.03 -6.72
CA GLY A 67 -12.95 -7.35 -6.74
C GLY A 67 -14.04 -7.49 -5.67
N ILE A 68 -13.78 -7.05 -4.45
CA ILE A 68 -14.80 -7.03 -3.37
C ILE A 68 -15.95 -6.09 -3.76
N ALA A 69 -15.66 -4.89 -4.26
CA ALA A 69 -16.69 -3.94 -4.68
C ALA A 69 -17.56 -4.50 -5.80
N TYR A 70 -16.96 -5.20 -6.75
CA TYR A 70 -17.67 -5.86 -7.85
C TYR A 70 -18.63 -6.96 -7.36
N THR A 71 -18.21 -7.74 -6.36
CA THR A 71 -19.01 -8.89 -5.86
C THR A 71 -19.99 -8.53 -4.76
N THR A 72 -19.68 -7.52 -3.94
CA THR A 72 -20.43 -7.20 -2.71
C THR A 72 -20.97 -5.78 -2.66
N GLY A 73 -20.73 -4.95 -3.70
CA GLY A 73 -21.21 -3.59 -3.78
C GLY A 73 -20.72 -2.72 -2.63
N PHE A 74 -21.64 -1.97 -2.01
CA PHE A 74 -21.34 -1.01 -0.94
C PHE A 74 -20.69 -1.64 0.32
N LYS A 75 -20.83 -2.96 0.51
CA LYS A 75 -20.14 -3.68 1.59
C LYS A 75 -18.60 -3.47 1.52
N ALA A 76 -18.04 -3.28 0.33
CA ALA A 76 -16.62 -2.98 0.17
C ALA A 76 -16.20 -1.69 0.89
N VAL A 77 -17.07 -0.67 0.94
CA VAL A 77 -16.81 0.58 1.67
C VAL A 77 -16.77 0.32 3.18
N MET A 78 -17.63 -0.58 3.67
CA MET A 78 -17.66 -0.95 5.08
C MET A 78 -16.34 -1.55 5.56
N THR A 79 -15.58 -2.20 4.68
CA THR A 79 -14.26 -2.76 5.03
C THR A 79 -13.21 -1.67 5.29
N ALA A 80 -13.41 -0.44 4.83
CA ALA A 80 -12.50 0.68 5.06
C ALA A 80 -12.73 1.36 6.43
N ILE A 81 -13.93 1.26 6.99
CA ILE A 81 -14.29 1.96 8.25
C ILE A 81 -13.41 1.52 9.43
N PRO A 82 -13.22 0.22 9.71
CA PRO A 82 -12.35 -0.21 10.80
C PRO A 82 -10.92 0.28 10.63
N TYR A 83 -10.44 0.35 9.41
CA TYR A 83 -9.11 0.88 9.10
C TYR A 83 -8.99 2.36 9.50
N LEU A 84 -9.98 3.19 9.14
CA LEU A 84 -10.02 4.59 9.53
C LEU A 84 -10.08 4.75 11.06
N ILE A 85 -10.91 3.96 11.74
CA ILE A 85 -10.99 3.96 13.20
C ILE A 85 -9.63 3.61 13.82
N GLY A 86 -8.94 2.59 13.31
CA GLY A 86 -7.61 2.20 13.76
C GLY A 86 -6.59 3.33 13.61
N MET A 87 -6.61 4.03 12.47
CA MET A 87 -5.73 5.19 12.22
C MET A 87 -6.02 6.36 13.18
N PHE A 88 -7.29 6.65 13.51
CA PHE A 88 -7.64 7.67 14.49
C PHE A 88 -7.18 7.30 15.90
N ILE A 89 -7.39 6.06 16.32
CA ILE A 89 -6.91 5.57 17.64
C ILE A 89 -5.40 5.69 17.71
N PHE A 90 -4.71 5.29 16.64
CA PHE A 90 -3.27 5.39 16.60
C PHE A 90 -2.80 6.84 16.67
N SER A 91 -3.41 7.75 15.94
CA SER A 91 -3.03 9.17 15.94
C SER A 91 -3.06 9.77 17.36
N ALA A 92 -3.96 9.29 18.22
CA ALA A 92 -4.05 9.72 19.61
C ALA A 92 -2.85 9.29 20.48
N ILE A 93 -2.15 8.21 20.11
CA ILE A 93 -1.00 7.68 20.86
C ILE A 93 0.34 7.93 20.16
N ALA A 94 0.31 8.30 18.88
CA ALA A 94 1.49 8.47 18.03
C ALA A 94 2.52 9.44 18.62
N GLY A 95 2.06 10.57 19.17
CA GLY A 95 2.95 11.55 19.81
C GLY A 95 3.74 10.99 20.98
N ARG A 96 3.13 10.14 21.80
CA ARG A 96 3.82 9.49 22.92
C ARG A 96 4.85 8.46 22.43
N ILE A 97 4.50 7.70 21.41
CA ILE A 97 5.41 6.72 20.80
C ILE A 97 6.62 7.45 20.21
N GLN A 98 6.39 8.54 19.49
CA GLN A 98 7.42 9.38 18.92
C GLN A 98 8.37 9.94 20.00
N GLU A 99 7.84 10.50 21.08
CA GLU A 99 8.64 11.03 22.18
C GLU A 99 9.54 9.96 22.80
N VAL A 100 9.00 8.77 23.07
CA VAL A 100 9.78 7.63 23.58
C VAL A 100 10.82 7.18 22.56
N GLY A 101 10.45 7.12 21.28
CA GLY A 101 11.35 6.78 20.18
C GLY A 101 12.55 7.72 20.09
N PHE A 102 12.33 9.03 20.23
CA PHE A 102 13.40 10.02 20.22
C PHE A 102 14.27 9.97 21.50
N THR A 103 13.64 9.95 22.67
CA THR A 103 14.37 10.01 23.94
C THR A 103 15.19 8.76 24.22
N ARG A 104 14.74 7.60 23.76
CA ARG A 104 15.38 6.28 23.96
C ARG A 104 16.15 5.76 22.75
N ASN A 105 16.18 6.53 21.65
CA ASN A 105 16.78 6.15 20.38
C ASN A 105 16.27 4.81 19.84
N ILE A 106 14.96 4.55 20.01
CA ILE A 106 14.29 3.35 19.54
C ILE A 106 13.96 3.52 18.06
N ASN A 107 14.34 2.56 17.22
CA ASN A 107 14.17 2.62 15.77
C ASN A 107 13.13 1.62 15.21
N SER A 108 12.52 0.81 16.08
CA SER A 108 11.52 -0.17 15.63
C SER A 108 10.51 -0.49 16.73
N ILE A 109 9.31 -0.93 16.34
CA ILE A 109 8.29 -1.36 17.31
C ILE A 109 8.74 -2.56 18.17
N PRO A 110 9.43 -3.59 17.63
CA PRO A 110 9.99 -4.63 18.48
C PRO A 110 10.95 -4.10 19.56
N GLU A 111 11.75 -3.06 19.26
CA GLU A 111 12.60 -2.42 20.27
C GLU A 111 11.79 -1.70 21.35
N LEU A 112 10.69 -1.05 20.96
CA LEU A 112 9.77 -0.43 21.91
C LEU A 112 9.17 -1.48 22.87
N PHE A 113 8.81 -2.65 22.34
CA PHE A 113 8.31 -3.75 23.17
C PHE A 113 9.41 -4.33 24.07
N ASN A 114 10.66 -4.41 23.61
CA ASN A 114 11.78 -4.78 24.45
C ASN A 114 11.97 -3.79 25.63
N TYR A 115 11.87 -2.51 25.34
CA TYR A 115 11.97 -1.45 26.34
C TYR A 115 10.83 -1.52 27.40
N ARG A 116 9.60 -1.76 26.94
CA ARG A 116 8.43 -1.76 27.83
C ARG A 116 8.23 -3.07 28.58
N PHE A 117 8.57 -4.18 27.98
CA PHE A 117 8.32 -5.52 28.51
C PHE A 117 9.64 -6.29 28.70
N ASN A 118 10.05 -7.07 27.68
CA ASN A 118 11.27 -7.88 27.72
C ASN A 118 11.68 -8.36 26.32
N SER A 119 12.83 -9.06 26.27
CA SER A 119 13.38 -9.60 25.01
C SER A 119 12.47 -10.66 24.37
N THR A 120 11.73 -11.44 25.15
CA THR A 120 10.79 -12.43 24.60
C THR A 120 9.66 -11.75 23.84
N ALA A 121 9.06 -10.69 24.42
CA ALA A 121 8.03 -9.90 23.74
C ALA A 121 8.55 -9.28 22.43
N ARG A 122 9.79 -8.77 22.42
CA ARG A 122 10.47 -8.30 21.22
C ARG A 122 10.55 -9.37 20.14
N CYS A 123 11.03 -10.57 20.48
CA CYS A 123 11.20 -11.66 19.51
C CYS A 123 9.85 -12.13 18.95
N ILE A 124 8.84 -12.30 19.79
CA ILE A 124 7.50 -12.70 19.34
C ILE A 124 6.93 -11.66 18.37
N LEU A 125 6.99 -10.38 18.74
CA LEU A 125 6.46 -9.32 17.87
C LEU A 125 7.24 -9.20 16.56
N ALA A 126 8.57 -9.28 16.60
CA ALA A 126 9.40 -9.28 15.40
C ALA A 126 9.04 -10.43 14.45
N PHE A 127 8.83 -11.64 14.99
CA PHE A 127 8.39 -12.79 14.20
C PHE A 127 7.01 -12.54 13.55
N MET A 128 6.06 -12.03 14.32
CA MET A 128 4.71 -11.72 13.80
C MET A 128 4.76 -10.66 12.68
N ILE A 129 5.55 -9.60 12.85
CA ILE A 129 5.73 -8.56 11.84
C ILE A 129 6.34 -9.15 10.57
N VAL A 130 7.43 -9.90 10.66
CA VAL A 130 8.08 -10.53 9.50
C VAL A 130 7.09 -11.43 8.75
N PHE A 131 6.36 -12.28 9.46
CA PHE A 131 5.39 -13.19 8.84
C PHE A 131 4.27 -12.43 8.11
N THR A 132 3.75 -11.36 8.72
CA THR A 132 2.72 -10.51 8.10
C THR A 132 3.26 -9.78 6.87
N MET A 133 4.48 -9.23 6.95
CA MET A 133 5.11 -8.55 5.82
C MET A 133 5.41 -9.50 4.66
N MET A 134 5.79 -10.75 4.92
CA MET A 134 5.91 -11.76 3.87
C MET A 134 4.60 -11.96 3.11
N GLY A 135 3.47 -12.05 3.83
CA GLY A 135 2.13 -12.13 3.20
C GLY A 135 1.81 -10.91 2.35
N THR A 136 2.12 -9.71 2.85
CA THR A 136 1.91 -8.46 2.12
C THR A 136 2.74 -8.39 0.83
N VAL A 137 4.03 -8.72 0.92
CA VAL A 137 4.93 -8.77 -0.25
C VAL A 137 4.43 -9.80 -1.27
N ALA A 138 4.05 -11.00 -0.82
CA ALA A 138 3.49 -12.03 -1.71
C ALA A 138 2.24 -11.53 -2.45
N ALA A 139 1.34 -10.83 -1.76
CA ALA A 139 0.15 -10.23 -2.38
C ALA A 139 0.50 -9.16 -3.42
N GLN A 140 1.49 -8.31 -3.15
CA GLN A 140 1.95 -7.30 -4.10
C GLN A 140 2.61 -7.93 -5.34
N VAL A 141 3.46 -8.95 -5.15
CA VAL A 141 4.08 -9.70 -6.26
C VAL A 141 3.00 -10.36 -7.12
N THR A 142 2.02 -11.00 -6.49
CA THR A 142 0.88 -11.64 -7.19
C THR A 142 0.08 -10.62 -8.03
N ALA A 143 -0.25 -9.47 -7.45
CA ALA A 143 -0.98 -8.41 -8.15
C ALA A 143 -0.16 -7.89 -9.35
N THR A 144 1.11 -7.59 -9.14
CA THR A 144 2.00 -7.08 -10.20
C THR A 144 2.20 -8.12 -11.31
N ALA A 145 2.44 -9.39 -10.96
CA ALA A 145 2.59 -10.47 -11.92
C ALA A 145 1.31 -10.68 -12.75
N THR A 146 0.14 -10.56 -12.11
CA THR A 146 -1.15 -10.65 -12.81
C THR A 146 -1.30 -9.52 -13.84
N ILE A 147 -0.97 -8.28 -13.45
CA ILE A 147 -1.01 -7.13 -14.36
C ILE A 147 -0.03 -7.33 -15.51
N ILE A 148 1.22 -7.72 -15.22
CA ILE A 148 2.24 -7.95 -16.27
C ILE A 148 1.78 -9.05 -17.22
N LYS A 149 1.20 -10.15 -16.72
CA LYS A 149 0.65 -11.21 -17.57
C LYS A 149 -0.50 -10.70 -18.43
N MET A 150 -1.44 -9.94 -17.84
CA MET A 150 -2.59 -9.41 -18.60
C MET A 150 -2.15 -8.46 -19.70
N LEU A 151 -1.20 -7.61 -19.43
CA LEU A 151 -0.67 -6.63 -20.36
C LEU A 151 0.31 -7.26 -21.37
N GLY A 152 1.10 -8.21 -20.94
CA GLY A 152 2.13 -8.86 -21.74
C GLY A 152 1.68 -10.16 -22.44
N ASN A 153 0.39 -10.48 -22.43
CA ASN A 153 -0.13 -11.71 -23.00
C ASN A 153 0.18 -11.86 -24.50
N GLU A 154 0.13 -10.76 -25.23
CA GLU A 154 0.46 -10.72 -26.67
C GLU A 154 1.96 -10.94 -26.94
N PHE A 155 2.81 -10.65 -25.96
CA PHE A 155 4.26 -10.86 -26.02
C PHE A 155 4.68 -12.21 -25.43
N GLY A 156 3.74 -13.09 -25.08
CA GLY A 156 4.01 -14.40 -24.50
C GLY A 156 4.60 -14.36 -23.09
N ILE A 157 4.42 -13.26 -22.35
CA ILE A 157 4.95 -13.13 -20.99
C ILE A 157 4.11 -13.99 -20.04
N SER A 158 4.75 -15.00 -19.43
CA SER A 158 4.10 -15.84 -18.44
C SER A 158 3.95 -15.14 -17.08
N TYR A 159 3.02 -15.65 -16.26
CA TYR A 159 2.84 -15.16 -14.89
C TYR A 159 4.14 -15.27 -14.08
N GLU A 160 4.86 -16.38 -14.21
CA GLU A 160 6.12 -16.65 -13.51
C GLU A 160 7.22 -15.67 -13.90
N ALA A 161 7.32 -15.35 -15.19
CA ALA A 161 8.26 -14.35 -15.67
C ALA A 161 7.93 -12.96 -15.12
N GLY A 162 6.65 -12.60 -15.10
CA GLY A 162 6.19 -11.35 -14.49
C GLY A 162 6.46 -11.28 -12.97
N ALA A 163 6.21 -12.36 -12.24
CA ALA A 163 6.48 -12.46 -10.81
C ALA A 163 7.98 -12.32 -10.52
N LEU A 164 8.82 -13.01 -11.29
CA LEU A 164 10.27 -12.95 -11.13
C LEU A 164 10.81 -11.55 -11.40
N ALA A 165 10.38 -10.94 -12.51
CA ALA A 165 10.80 -9.58 -12.88
C ALA A 165 10.39 -8.56 -11.82
N ALA A 166 9.13 -8.58 -11.37
CA ALA A 166 8.64 -7.69 -10.32
C ALA A 166 9.42 -7.86 -9.02
N THR A 167 9.68 -9.10 -8.60
CA THR A 167 10.42 -9.41 -7.36
C THR A 167 11.85 -8.90 -7.44
N LEU A 168 12.55 -9.15 -8.54
CA LEU A 168 13.94 -8.69 -8.73
C LEU A 168 14.04 -7.18 -8.71
N ILE A 169 13.16 -6.49 -9.43
CA ILE A 169 13.13 -5.01 -9.46
C ILE A 169 12.88 -4.46 -8.06
N PHE A 170 11.89 -5.01 -7.35
CA PHE A 170 11.55 -4.60 -5.99
C PHE A 170 12.73 -4.80 -5.02
N ILE A 171 13.37 -5.97 -5.04
CA ILE A 171 14.51 -6.26 -4.15
C ILE A 171 15.68 -5.31 -4.44
N ILE A 172 16.07 -5.19 -5.71
CA ILE A 172 17.21 -4.33 -6.11
C ILE A 172 16.93 -2.88 -5.72
N TYR A 173 15.75 -2.38 -6.05
CA TYR A 173 15.35 -1.02 -5.76
C TYR A 173 15.37 -0.73 -4.25
N THR A 174 14.68 -1.55 -3.45
CA THR A 174 14.56 -1.34 -2.00
C THR A 174 15.89 -1.50 -1.29
N ALA A 175 16.67 -2.54 -1.65
CA ALA A 175 17.98 -2.77 -1.06
C ALA A 175 18.99 -1.65 -1.36
N ALA A 176 18.91 -1.07 -2.57
CA ALA A 176 19.81 0.01 -2.97
C ALA A 176 19.43 1.35 -2.32
N SER A 177 18.15 1.70 -2.29
CA SER A 177 17.69 3.04 -1.94
C SER A 177 17.38 3.25 -0.46
N GLY A 178 17.21 2.17 0.31
CA GLY A 178 16.74 2.26 1.69
C GLY A 178 15.42 3.04 1.78
N LEU A 179 15.08 3.52 2.98
CA LEU A 179 13.84 4.26 3.19
C LEU A 179 13.80 5.60 2.43
N PHE A 180 14.92 6.31 2.30
CA PHE A 180 14.93 7.59 1.56
C PHE A 180 14.40 7.44 0.13
N GLY A 181 14.91 6.47 -0.63
CA GLY A 181 14.47 6.28 -2.01
C GLY A 181 13.00 5.86 -2.10
N VAL A 182 12.57 4.95 -1.22
CA VAL A 182 11.17 4.50 -1.18
C VAL A 182 10.24 5.67 -0.92
N VAL A 183 10.48 6.47 0.10
CA VAL A 183 9.61 7.60 0.48
C VAL A 183 9.46 8.63 -0.65
N TYR A 184 10.53 8.98 -1.33
CA TYR A 184 10.42 9.97 -2.41
C TYR A 184 9.75 9.42 -3.68
N THR A 185 9.91 8.14 -3.98
CA THR A 185 9.12 7.49 -5.04
C THR A 185 7.65 7.37 -4.68
N ASP A 186 7.35 7.13 -3.41
CA ASP A 186 5.98 7.09 -2.90
C ASP A 186 5.27 8.44 -3.03
N VAL A 187 5.98 9.55 -2.84
CA VAL A 187 5.42 10.89 -3.09
C VAL A 187 4.97 11.03 -4.55
N LEU A 188 5.79 10.58 -5.51
CA LEU A 188 5.41 10.57 -6.91
C LEU A 188 4.20 9.67 -7.16
N GLN A 189 4.23 8.46 -6.60
CA GLN A 189 3.14 7.50 -6.71
C GLN A 189 1.84 8.02 -6.09
N PHE A 190 1.92 8.72 -4.97
CA PHE A 190 0.78 9.36 -4.33
C PHE A 190 0.06 10.36 -5.25
N PHE A 191 0.81 11.22 -5.95
CA PHE A 191 0.20 12.11 -6.94
C PHE A 191 -0.40 11.34 -8.12
N MET A 192 0.27 10.29 -8.59
CA MET A 192 -0.28 9.44 -9.65
C MET A 192 -1.57 8.75 -9.21
N LEU A 193 -1.63 8.23 -7.99
CA LEU A 193 -2.85 7.64 -7.44
C LEU A 193 -3.99 8.65 -7.39
N ILE A 194 -3.75 9.86 -6.90
CA ILE A 194 -4.81 10.90 -6.86
C ILE A 194 -5.29 11.20 -8.27
N ILE A 195 -4.39 11.50 -9.19
CA ILE A 195 -4.76 11.97 -10.53
C ILE A 195 -5.40 10.84 -11.34
N PHE A 196 -4.72 9.69 -11.46
CA PHE A 196 -5.17 8.63 -12.37
C PHE A 196 -6.28 7.80 -11.74
N VAL A 197 -6.13 7.37 -10.50
CA VAL A 197 -7.04 6.40 -9.89
C VAL A 197 -8.27 7.08 -9.30
N TYR A 198 -8.09 8.16 -8.55
CA TYR A 198 -9.22 8.80 -7.85
C TYR A 198 -9.96 9.87 -8.67
N ILE A 199 -9.33 10.42 -9.69
CA ILE A 199 -9.96 11.45 -10.55
C ILE A 199 -10.27 10.90 -11.94
N LEU A 200 -9.25 10.47 -12.69
CA LEU A 200 -9.42 10.13 -14.11
C LEU A 200 -10.23 8.84 -14.33
N ILE A 201 -10.00 7.77 -13.56
CA ILE A 201 -10.77 6.53 -13.75
C ILE A 201 -12.25 6.74 -13.45
N PRO A 202 -12.68 7.30 -12.28
CA PRO A 202 -14.10 7.55 -12.03
C PRO A 202 -14.73 8.50 -13.07
N PHE A 203 -14.05 9.59 -13.42
CA PHE A 203 -14.55 10.54 -14.41
C PHE A 203 -14.75 9.89 -15.79
N SER A 204 -13.75 9.14 -16.25
CA SER A 204 -13.81 8.43 -17.54
C SER A 204 -14.90 7.34 -17.54
N SER A 205 -15.03 6.61 -16.42
CA SER A 205 -16.05 5.57 -16.27
C SER A 205 -17.46 6.14 -16.30
N ILE A 206 -17.71 7.24 -15.58
CA ILE A 206 -18.99 7.94 -15.59
C ILE A 206 -19.31 8.48 -16.98
N ARG A 207 -18.33 9.05 -17.66
CA ARG A 207 -18.49 9.56 -19.04
C ARG A 207 -18.80 8.43 -20.01
N TYR A 208 -18.10 7.28 -19.90
CA TYR A 208 -18.35 6.12 -20.73
C TYR A 208 -19.77 5.55 -20.55
N LEU A 209 -20.30 5.61 -19.33
CA LEU A 209 -21.67 5.16 -19.01
C LEU A 209 -22.77 6.17 -19.39
N GLY A 210 -22.43 7.24 -20.10
CA GLY A 210 -23.42 8.26 -20.53
C GLY A 210 -23.68 9.36 -19.51
N GLY A 211 -22.76 9.56 -18.55
CA GLY A 211 -22.85 10.58 -17.52
C GLY A 211 -23.42 10.08 -16.18
N PHE A 212 -23.37 10.94 -15.17
CA PHE A 212 -23.77 10.59 -13.81
C PHE A 212 -25.24 10.18 -13.69
N SER A 213 -26.14 10.84 -14.44
CA SER A 213 -27.58 10.51 -14.42
C SER A 213 -27.82 9.10 -14.96
N SER A 214 -27.19 8.76 -16.08
CA SER A 214 -27.29 7.41 -16.67
C SER A 214 -26.68 6.34 -15.76
N PHE A 215 -25.52 6.62 -15.19
CA PHE A 215 -24.91 5.72 -14.19
C PHE A 215 -25.87 5.45 -13.02
N TRP A 216 -26.47 6.51 -12.45
CA TRP A 216 -27.34 6.38 -11.28
C TRP A 216 -28.65 5.64 -11.58
N GLN A 217 -29.22 5.84 -12.77
CA GLN A 217 -30.43 5.15 -13.19
C GLN A 217 -30.22 3.66 -13.48
N ASN A 218 -29.05 3.31 -14.01
CA ASN A 218 -28.69 1.94 -14.35
C ASN A 218 -28.01 1.17 -13.21
N LEU A 219 -27.69 1.87 -12.09
CA LEU A 219 -27.10 1.22 -10.94
C LEU A 219 -28.12 0.30 -10.27
N ASP A 220 -27.79 -0.99 -10.18
CA ASP A 220 -28.61 -1.93 -9.43
C ASP A 220 -28.62 -1.52 -7.94
N LYS A 221 -29.81 -1.25 -7.44
CA LYS A 221 -30.01 -0.80 -6.04
C LYS A 221 -29.52 -1.81 -5.01
N SER A 222 -29.40 -3.09 -5.38
CA SER A 222 -28.83 -4.11 -4.54
C SER A 222 -27.36 -3.82 -4.14
N TYR A 223 -26.64 -3.11 -5.00
CA TYR A 223 -25.27 -2.68 -4.70
C TYR A 223 -25.18 -1.57 -3.64
N LEU A 224 -26.27 -0.81 -3.44
CA LEU A 224 -26.31 0.29 -2.46
C LEU A 224 -26.71 -0.19 -1.07
N VAL A 225 -27.36 -1.35 -0.98
CA VAL A 225 -27.78 -1.90 0.32
C VAL A 225 -26.71 -2.86 0.78
N PRO A 226 -26.05 -2.61 1.94
CA PRO A 226 -25.19 -3.60 2.52
C PRO A 226 -26.02 -4.86 2.82
N HIS A 227 -25.75 -5.97 2.13
CA HIS A 227 -26.35 -7.26 2.46
C HIS A 227 -25.81 -7.69 3.82
N ILE A 228 -26.58 -7.37 4.85
CA ILE A 228 -26.29 -7.63 6.24
C ILE A 228 -26.78 -9.07 6.54
N ASN A 229 -26.08 -10.05 6.07
CA ASN A 229 -26.29 -11.43 6.52
C ASN A 229 -25.59 -11.60 7.86
N GLY A 230 -26.38 -11.73 8.94
CA GLY A 230 -26.10 -12.25 10.29
C GLY A 230 -24.74 -12.14 10.98
N SER A 231 -23.65 -11.83 10.30
CA SER A 231 -22.29 -11.78 10.84
C SER A 231 -21.64 -10.40 10.81
N ILE A 232 -22.41 -9.32 10.68
CA ILE A 232 -21.81 -7.97 10.64
C ILE A 232 -20.94 -7.69 11.86
N LEU A 233 -21.38 -8.09 13.03
CA LEU A 233 -20.58 -7.91 14.24
C LEU A 233 -19.27 -8.70 14.14
N GLY A 234 -19.33 -9.92 13.60
CA GLY A 234 -18.16 -10.75 13.34
C GLY A 234 -17.24 -10.13 12.29
N ASP A 235 -17.80 -9.64 11.18
CA ASP A 235 -17.04 -8.95 10.14
C ASP A 235 -16.40 -7.66 10.68
N ILE A 236 -17.15 -6.83 11.41
CA ILE A 236 -16.65 -5.60 12.03
C ILE A 236 -15.54 -5.92 13.04
N VAL A 237 -15.71 -6.90 13.90
CA VAL A 237 -14.71 -7.30 14.89
C VAL A 237 -13.46 -7.84 14.20
N THR A 238 -13.62 -8.69 13.20
CA THR A 238 -12.49 -9.24 12.43
C THR A 238 -11.73 -8.14 11.72
N TYR A 239 -12.43 -7.21 11.05
CA TYR A 239 -11.79 -6.08 10.38
C TYR A 239 -11.19 -5.08 11.37
N LEU A 240 -11.79 -4.83 12.53
CA LEU A 240 -11.22 -4.00 13.59
C LEU A 240 -9.92 -4.59 14.14
N VAL A 241 -9.92 -5.88 14.47
CA VAL A 241 -8.72 -6.57 14.96
C VAL A 241 -7.63 -6.59 13.91
N PHE A 242 -7.99 -6.94 12.67
CA PHE A 242 -7.05 -6.96 11.54
C PHE A 242 -6.48 -5.58 11.26
N THR A 243 -7.30 -4.54 11.30
CA THR A 243 -6.87 -3.16 11.00
C THR A 243 -6.07 -2.54 12.13
N LEU A 244 -6.42 -2.83 13.38
CA LEU A 244 -5.60 -2.43 14.52
C LEU A 244 -4.24 -3.13 14.48
N ALA A 245 -4.20 -4.41 14.13
CA ALA A 245 -2.95 -5.13 13.94
C ALA A 245 -2.13 -4.53 12.78
N LEU A 246 -2.75 -4.27 11.62
CA LEU A 246 -2.07 -3.66 10.47
C LEU A 246 -1.63 -2.21 10.76
N SER A 247 -2.44 -1.40 11.42
CA SER A 247 -2.04 -0.03 11.76
C SER A 247 -0.87 -0.03 12.73
N LEU A 248 -0.84 -0.94 13.70
CA LEU A 248 0.32 -1.13 14.58
C LEU A 248 1.57 -1.58 13.83
N ILE A 249 1.43 -2.35 12.75
CA ILE A 249 2.53 -2.82 11.92
C ILE A 249 3.03 -1.71 10.99
N HIS A 250 2.14 -0.95 10.33
CA HIS A 250 2.52 0.19 9.50
C HIS A 250 3.17 1.35 10.27
N ILE A 251 2.99 1.38 11.58
CA ILE A 251 3.65 2.31 12.49
C ILE A 251 5.12 1.95 12.73
N SER A 252 5.49 0.71 12.49
CA SER A 252 6.90 0.28 12.54
C SER A 252 7.71 0.79 11.34
N GLU A 253 7.05 1.28 10.31
CA GLU A 253 7.71 2.05 9.26
C GLU A 253 7.87 3.49 9.77
N PRO A 254 9.09 3.99 9.82
CA PRO A 254 9.47 5.24 10.48
C PRO A 254 8.87 6.48 9.82
#